data_ef96d078f4552e5fd63ed25460e321ed
#
_entry.id   ef96d078f4552e5fd63ed25460e321ed
#
_cell.length_a   1.000
_cell.length_b   1.000
_cell.length_c   1.000
_cell.angle_alpha   90.00
_cell.angle_beta   90.00
_cell.angle_gamma   90.00
#
_symmetry.space_group_name_H-M   'P 1'
#
loop_
_entity.id
_entity.type
_entity.pdbx_description
1 polymer ?
#
loop_
_entity_poly.entity_id
_entity_poly.type
_entity_poly.pdbx_seq_one_letter_code
_entity_poly.pdbx_strand_id
1 'polypeptide(L)'
;MGQKVHPYGFRIGYNRTWHSRWYAEKDYLKHLHDDLKLRAELKKELMNAAVSEIEIERGNKLKINIMTARPGVIIGKKGASVDLLRDRLQKRLGKDIHVNIVEIQRPETDAQLVAESIAMQIERRVAFRRAMKKGMESAFRFGAQGIKIRCSGRLNGAEIARSEWYQEGRLPLHTLKADIDYGFAEAHTTYGKIGVKCWIYKGDLHRAKSRRKAA
;
A
#
# COMPACT_ATOMS: atom_id res chain seq x y z
N MET A 1 0.75 -19.95 -19.05
CA MET A 1 1.68 -19.05 -18.32
C MET A 1 1.74 -19.49 -16.88
N GLY A 2 2.95 -19.63 -16.30
CA GLY A 2 3.12 -20.10 -14.93
C GLY A 2 2.60 -19.11 -13.87
N GLN A 3 2.39 -19.62 -12.68
CA GLN A 3 2.03 -18.86 -11.48
C GLN A 3 3.11 -17.82 -11.15
N LYS A 4 2.70 -16.65 -10.68
CA LYS A 4 3.62 -15.59 -10.26
C LYS A 4 3.56 -15.41 -8.74
N VAL A 5 4.73 -15.44 -8.11
CA VAL A 5 4.83 -15.18 -6.68
C VAL A 5 4.53 -13.71 -6.38
N HIS A 6 3.86 -13.46 -5.26
CA HIS A 6 3.60 -12.09 -4.82
C HIS A 6 4.93 -11.38 -4.50
N PRO A 7 5.23 -10.21 -5.11
CA PRO A 7 6.55 -9.59 -4.99
C PRO A 7 6.90 -9.19 -3.57
N TYR A 8 5.93 -8.76 -2.77
CA TYR A 8 6.11 -8.47 -1.36
C TYR A 8 6.40 -9.76 -0.56
N GLY A 9 5.56 -10.80 -0.75
CA GLY A 9 5.72 -12.09 -0.05
C GLY A 9 7.06 -12.77 -0.34
N PHE A 10 7.57 -12.67 -1.57
CA PHE A 10 8.87 -13.20 -1.96
C PHE A 10 10.04 -12.55 -1.20
N ARG A 11 9.86 -11.31 -0.72
CA ARG A 11 10.89 -10.50 -0.06
C ARG A 11 10.73 -10.39 1.44
N ILE A 12 9.71 -11.00 2.03
CA ILE A 12 9.53 -11.04 3.48
C ILE A 12 10.71 -11.75 4.14
N GLY A 13 11.25 -11.12 5.21
CA GLY A 13 12.43 -11.63 5.91
C GLY A 13 13.78 -11.25 5.27
N TYR A 14 13.78 -10.73 4.03
CA TYR A 14 14.97 -10.23 3.38
C TYR A 14 15.07 -8.70 3.42
N ASN A 15 14.13 -7.99 2.79
CA ASN A 15 14.07 -6.52 2.75
C ASN A 15 12.69 -5.95 3.14
N ARG A 16 11.71 -6.80 3.34
CA ARG A 16 10.36 -6.44 3.80
C ARG A 16 10.02 -7.18 5.07
N THR A 17 9.18 -6.57 5.91
CA THR A 17 8.67 -7.15 7.16
C THR A 17 7.16 -7.29 7.08
N TRP A 18 6.56 -7.98 8.03
CA TRP A 18 5.10 -8.11 8.11
C TRP A 18 4.45 -6.78 8.50
N HIS A 19 3.25 -6.52 8.00
CA HIS A 19 2.45 -5.37 8.40
C HIS A 19 1.87 -5.51 9.82
N SER A 20 1.70 -6.75 10.31
CA SER A 20 1.39 -7.03 11.71
C SER A 20 2.60 -7.63 12.39
N ARG A 21 3.08 -6.99 13.45
CA ARG A 21 4.28 -7.38 14.22
C ARG A 21 3.89 -7.75 15.62
N TRP A 22 3.56 -9.02 15.84
CA TRP A 22 3.23 -9.58 17.13
C TRP A 22 3.30 -11.11 17.10
N TYR A 23 3.38 -11.69 18.29
CA TYR A 23 3.32 -13.14 18.49
C TYR A 23 2.19 -13.46 19.47
N ALA A 24 1.41 -14.49 19.20
CA ALA A 24 0.40 -15.02 20.09
C ALA A 24 0.17 -16.52 19.82
N GLU A 25 0.08 -17.32 20.87
CA GLU A 25 -0.20 -18.76 20.75
C GLU A 25 -1.71 -19.03 20.77
N LYS A 26 -2.40 -18.61 21.84
CA LYS A 26 -3.83 -18.91 22.06
C LYS A 26 -4.79 -17.96 21.33
N ASP A 27 -4.47 -16.67 21.31
CA ASP A 27 -5.36 -15.62 20.77
C ASP A 27 -5.02 -15.22 19.32
N TYR A 28 -4.28 -16.05 18.58
CA TYR A 28 -3.83 -15.73 17.22
C TYR A 28 -4.97 -15.36 16.29
N LEU A 29 -6.03 -16.19 16.23
CA LEU A 29 -7.19 -15.95 15.36
C LEU A 29 -7.89 -14.64 15.70
N LYS A 30 -8.09 -14.36 16.98
CA LYS A 30 -8.75 -13.14 17.44
C LYS A 30 -7.95 -11.90 17.04
N HIS A 31 -6.65 -11.89 17.31
CA HIS A 31 -5.78 -10.77 16.95
C HIS A 31 -5.69 -10.56 15.44
N LEU A 32 -5.63 -11.64 14.66
CA LEU A 32 -5.62 -11.55 13.20
C LEU A 32 -6.89 -10.92 12.64
N HIS A 33 -8.06 -11.39 13.11
CA HIS A 33 -9.34 -10.83 12.65
C HIS A 33 -9.54 -9.37 13.10
N ASP A 34 -9.11 -9.03 14.31
CA ASP A 34 -9.15 -7.65 14.80
C ASP A 34 -8.27 -6.74 13.94
N ASP A 35 -7.05 -7.18 13.58
CA ASP A 35 -6.15 -6.39 12.73
C ASP A 35 -6.70 -6.21 11.31
N LEU A 36 -7.29 -7.24 10.73
CA LEU A 36 -7.90 -7.16 9.40
C LEU A 36 -9.08 -6.18 9.38
N LYS A 37 -9.98 -6.28 10.37
CA LYS A 37 -11.11 -5.35 10.53
C LYS A 37 -10.63 -3.92 10.73
N LEU A 38 -9.66 -3.73 11.63
CA LEU A 38 -9.09 -2.42 11.94
C LEU A 38 -8.48 -1.75 10.70
N ARG A 39 -7.69 -2.50 9.91
CA ARG A 39 -7.13 -1.97 8.66
C ARG A 39 -8.20 -1.58 7.65
N ALA A 40 -9.20 -2.43 7.46
CA ALA A 40 -10.28 -2.17 6.51
C ALA A 40 -11.06 -0.91 6.88
N GLU A 41 -11.35 -0.71 8.16
CA GLU A 41 -12.08 0.45 8.67
C GLU A 41 -11.24 1.72 8.59
N LEU A 42 -9.99 1.68 9.07
CA LEU A 42 -9.09 2.83 8.97
C LEU A 42 -8.86 3.24 7.52
N LYS A 43 -8.69 2.29 6.61
CA LYS A 43 -8.52 2.59 5.20
C LYS A 43 -9.76 3.24 4.59
N LYS A 44 -10.95 2.79 4.98
CA LYS A 44 -12.23 3.38 4.55
C LYS A 44 -12.44 4.78 5.11
N GLU A 45 -12.16 4.99 6.39
CA GLU A 45 -12.32 6.28 7.08
C GLU A 45 -11.32 7.33 6.56
N LEU A 46 -10.08 6.91 6.32
CA LEU A 46 -8.98 7.77 5.89
C LEU A 46 -8.76 7.81 4.36
N MET A 47 -9.79 7.51 3.58
CA MET A 47 -9.70 7.43 2.12
C MET A 47 -9.18 8.74 1.48
N ASN A 48 -9.52 9.90 2.07
CA ASN A 48 -9.08 11.21 1.59
C ASN A 48 -7.61 11.54 1.94
N ALA A 49 -7.04 10.82 2.89
CA ALA A 49 -5.67 11.03 3.36
C ALA A 49 -4.61 10.34 2.50
N ALA A 50 -5.00 9.53 1.52
CA ALA A 50 -4.09 8.73 0.70
C ALA A 50 -3.17 7.86 1.56
N VAL A 51 -3.77 6.94 2.31
CA VAL A 51 -3.05 5.97 3.16
C VAL A 51 -2.53 4.82 2.30
N SER A 52 -1.21 4.63 2.30
CA SER A 52 -0.56 3.51 1.61
C SER A 52 -0.63 2.23 2.43
N GLU A 53 -0.02 2.23 3.60
CA GLU A 53 0.11 1.06 4.46
C GLU A 53 -0.27 1.39 5.90
N ILE A 54 -0.75 0.37 6.63
CA ILE A 54 -1.04 0.44 8.06
C ILE A 54 -0.31 -0.72 8.74
N GLU A 55 0.70 -0.39 9.53
CA GLU A 55 1.42 -1.36 10.34
C GLU A 55 0.83 -1.39 11.76
N ILE A 56 0.72 -2.60 12.32
CA ILE A 56 0.16 -2.83 13.65
C ILE A 56 1.18 -3.61 14.48
N GLU A 57 1.61 -3.04 15.60
CA GLU A 57 2.49 -3.68 16.56
C GLU A 57 1.72 -3.92 17.86
N ARG A 58 1.62 -5.17 18.29
CA ARG A 58 0.98 -5.55 19.56
C ARG A 58 2.05 -5.95 20.58
N GLY A 59 2.16 -5.15 21.61
CA GLY A 59 2.97 -5.40 22.80
C GLY A 59 2.15 -5.03 24.02
N ASN A 60 2.76 -4.43 25.02
CA ASN A 60 2.06 -3.88 26.19
C ASN A 60 1.05 -2.80 25.79
N LYS A 61 1.37 -2.02 24.75
CA LYS A 61 0.48 -1.06 24.10
C LYS A 61 0.32 -1.43 22.63
N LEU A 62 -0.84 -1.12 22.06
CA LEU A 62 -1.10 -1.27 20.65
C LEU A 62 -0.57 -0.06 19.89
N LYS A 63 0.44 -0.25 19.05
CA LYS A 63 0.95 0.82 18.18
C LYS A 63 0.42 0.63 16.77
N ILE A 64 -0.11 1.70 16.20
CA ILE A 64 -0.64 1.75 14.84
C ILE A 64 0.15 2.80 14.08
N ASN A 65 1.00 2.38 13.14
CA ASN A 65 1.73 3.28 12.25
C ASN A 65 0.93 3.43 10.96
N ILE A 66 0.51 4.64 10.65
CA ILE A 66 -0.26 4.96 9.44
C ILE A 66 0.67 5.69 8.47
N MET A 67 1.02 5.05 7.36
CA MET A 67 1.83 5.65 6.31
C MET A 67 0.92 6.38 5.32
N THR A 68 1.08 7.68 5.21
CA THR A 68 0.18 8.55 4.43
C THR A 68 0.95 9.58 3.61
N ALA A 69 0.40 9.94 2.45
CA ALA A 69 0.92 11.05 1.65
C ALA A 69 0.40 12.42 2.11
N ARG A 70 -0.67 12.45 2.94
CA ARG A 70 -1.29 13.70 3.39
C ARG A 70 -1.52 13.68 4.90
N PRO A 71 -0.45 13.77 5.70
CA PRO A 71 -0.55 13.68 7.15
C PRO A 71 -1.45 14.76 7.76
N GLY A 72 -1.47 15.96 7.19
CA GLY A 72 -2.30 17.06 7.68
C GLY A 72 -3.81 16.77 7.70
N VAL A 73 -4.31 15.90 6.80
CA VAL A 73 -5.73 15.50 6.78
C VAL A 73 -6.07 14.64 8.00
N ILE A 74 -5.13 13.77 8.41
CA ILE A 74 -5.31 12.89 9.57
C ILE A 74 -5.11 13.66 10.88
N ILE A 75 -4.08 14.50 10.94
CA ILE A 75 -3.75 15.29 12.14
C ILE A 75 -4.87 16.28 12.45
N GLY A 76 -5.38 16.95 11.41
CA GLY A 76 -6.43 17.96 11.56
C GLY A 76 -5.95 19.23 12.26
N LYS A 77 -6.89 20.08 12.62
CA LYS A 77 -6.58 21.34 13.31
C LYS A 77 -6.07 21.04 14.74
N LYS A 78 -4.82 21.45 15.03
CA LYS A 78 -4.18 21.29 16.34
C LYS A 78 -4.16 19.85 16.91
N GLY A 79 -4.21 18.82 16.04
CA GLY A 79 -4.18 17.42 16.47
C GLY A 79 -5.51 16.81 16.90
N ALA A 80 -6.59 17.57 16.90
CA ALA A 80 -7.90 17.12 17.39
C ALA A 80 -8.43 15.87 16.68
N SER A 81 -8.18 15.73 15.37
CA SER A 81 -8.67 14.56 14.62
C SER A 81 -7.96 13.26 15.02
N VAL A 82 -6.66 13.31 15.29
CA VAL A 82 -5.90 12.13 15.76
C VAL A 82 -6.32 11.72 17.17
N ASP A 83 -6.54 12.69 18.05
CA ASP A 83 -6.99 12.40 19.42
C ASP A 83 -8.38 11.76 19.41
N LEU A 84 -9.32 12.27 18.61
CA LEU A 84 -10.63 11.67 18.44
C LEU A 84 -10.54 10.24 17.84
N LEU A 85 -9.66 10.03 16.87
CA LEU A 85 -9.42 8.72 16.29
C LEU A 85 -8.88 7.76 17.37
N ARG A 86 -7.87 8.18 18.12
CA ARG A 86 -7.28 7.38 19.22
C ARG A 86 -8.33 7.00 20.25
N ASP A 87 -9.11 7.96 20.74
CA ASP A 87 -10.11 7.73 21.80
C ASP A 87 -11.22 6.77 21.33
N ARG A 88 -11.64 6.88 20.06
CA ARG A 88 -12.60 5.95 19.44
C ARG A 88 -12.04 4.53 19.39
N LEU A 89 -10.79 4.38 18.94
CA LEU A 89 -10.12 3.09 18.86
C LEU A 89 -9.89 2.48 20.25
N GLN A 90 -9.54 3.29 21.25
CA GLN A 90 -9.36 2.85 22.64
C GLN A 90 -10.67 2.34 23.24
N LYS A 91 -11.77 3.08 23.06
CA LYS A 91 -13.11 2.66 23.53
C LYS A 91 -13.54 1.33 22.92
N ARG A 92 -13.19 1.08 21.67
CA ARG A 92 -13.57 -0.14 20.96
C ARG A 92 -12.70 -1.34 21.32
N LEU A 93 -11.41 -1.16 21.43
CA LEU A 93 -10.45 -2.26 21.65
C LEU A 93 -10.16 -2.52 23.14
N GLY A 94 -10.54 -1.60 24.02
CA GLY A 94 -10.30 -1.72 25.45
C GLY A 94 -8.82 -1.76 25.85
N LYS A 95 -7.91 -1.25 24.99
CA LYS A 95 -6.46 -1.25 25.19
C LYS A 95 -5.90 0.15 24.94
N ASP A 96 -4.77 0.45 25.59
CA ASP A 96 -4.01 1.65 25.30
C ASP A 96 -3.47 1.63 23.87
N ILE A 97 -3.80 2.67 23.11
CA ILE A 97 -3.43 2.76 21.70
C ILE A 97 -2.53 3.98 21.48
N HIS A 98 -1.44 3.75 20.76
CA HIS A 98 -0.59 4.81 20.25
C HIS A 98 -0.69 4.86 18.72
N VAL A 99 -1.22 5.97 18.20
CA VAL A 99 -1.31 6.21 16.76
C VAL A 99 -0.13 7.07 16.34
N ASN A 100 0.68 6.55 15.42
CA ASN A 100 1.81 7.25 14.83
C ASN A 100 1.53 7.49 13.34
N ILE A 101 1.75 8.71 12.87
CA ILE A 101 1.53 9.11 11.49
C ILE A 101 2.90 9.32 10.85
N VAL A 102 3.18 8.55 9.80
CA VAL A 102 4.43 8.60 9.04
C VAL A 102 4.14 9.19 7.66
N GLU A 103 4.83 10.26 7.33
CA GLU A 103 4.70 10.89 6.02
C GLU A 103 5.48 10.14 4.96
N ILE A 104 4.85 9.94 3.80
CA ILE A 104 5.49 9.39 2.60
C ILE A 104 6.01 10.56 1.77
N GLN A 105 7.33 10.72 1.71
CA GLN A 105 7.96 11.83 1.00
C GLN A 105 7.70 11.83 -0.52
N ARG A 106 7.57 10.64 -1.13
CA ARG A 106 7.38 10.48 -2.58
C ARG A 106 6.20 9.57 -2.89
N PRO A 107 4.98 10.07 -2.81
CA PRO A 107 3.76 9.28 -3.05
C PRO A 107 3.68 8.72 -4.48
N GLU A 108 4.32 9.37 -5.45
CA GLU A 108 4.34 8.93 -6.84
C GLU A 108 5.20 7.68 -7.08
N THR A 109 6.07 7.35 -6.13
CA THR A 109 6.88 6.10 -6.17
C THR A 109 6.32 5.01 -5.26
N ASP A 110 5.15 5.25 -4.64
CA ASP A 110 4.43 4.26 -3.84
C ASP A 110 3.43 3.52 -4.72
N ALA A 111 3.57 2.21 -4.83
CA ALA A 111 2.78 1.40 -5.75
C ALA A 111 1.29 1.38 -5.39
N GLN A 112 0.97 1.40 -4.09
CA GLN A 112 -0.43 1.39 -3.62
C GLN A 112 -1.12 2.71 -3.95
N LEU A 113 -0.47 3.84 -3.70
CA LEU A 113 -1.02 5.17 -3.96
C LEU A 113 -1.18 5.42 -5.47
N VAL A 114 -0.24 4.96 -6.28
CA VAL A 114 -0.35 5.02 -7.74
C VAL A 114 -1.52 4.17 -8.24
N ALA A 115 -1.68 2.94 -7.74
CA ALA A 115 -2.79 2.07 -8.11
C ALA A 115 -4.15 2.70 -7.73
N GLU A 116 -4.28 3.27 -6.53
CA GLU A 116 -5.48 3.96 -6.08
C GLU A 116 -5.77 5.23 -6.90
N SER A 117 -4.74 5.99 -7.25
CA SER A 117 -4.89 7.17 -8.10
C SER A 117 -5.43 6.82 -9.50
N ILE A 118 -4.93 5.71 -10.09
CA ILE A 118 -5.41 5.21 -11.37
C ILE A 118 -6.85 4.72 -11.24
N ALA A 119 -7.18 3.97 -10.18
CA ALA A 119 -8.54 3.50 -9.92
C ALA A 119 -9.53 4.67 -9.84
N MET A 120 -9.22 5.71 -9.06
CA MET A 120 -10.05 6.92 -8.97
C MET A 120 -10.20 7.64 -10.32
N GLN A 121 -9.17 7.67 -11.17
CA GLN A 121 -9.27 8.28 -12.50
C GLN A 121 -10.21 7.47 -13.40
N ILE A 122 -10.17 6.13 -13.33
CA ILE A 122 -11.07 5.24 -14.08
C ILE A 122 -12.52 5.44 -13.61
N GLU A 123 -12.76 5.56 -12.32
CA GLU A 123 -14.10 5.85 -11.75
C GLU A 123 -14.65 7.21 -12.27
N ARG A 124 -13.77 8.19 -12.45
CA ARG A 124 -14.09 9.49 -13.06
C ARG A 124 -14.20 9.43 -14.59
N ARG A 125 -14.29 8.22 -15.17
CA ARG A 125 -14.43 7.99 -16.61
C ARG A 125 -13.26 8.49 -17.47
N VAL A 126 -12.07 8.63 -16.89
CA VAL A 126 -10.85 8.87 -17.67
C VAL A 126 -10.49 7.59 -18.40
N ALA A 127 -10.08 7.69 -19.68
CA ALA A 127 -9.64 6.54 -20.46
C ALA A 127 -8.47 5.84 -19.73
N PHE A 128 -8.60 4.54 -19.48
CA PHE A 128 -7.64 3.76 -18.70
C PHE A 128 -6.21 3.85 -19.25
N ARG A 129 -6.04 3.91 -20.59
CA ARG A 129 -4.73 4.06 -21.23
C ARG A 129 -4.06 5.38 -20.85
N ARG A 130 -4.83 6.46 -20.81
CA ARG A 130 -4.34 7.78 -20.40
C ARG A 130 -3.97 7.80 -18.92
N ALA A 131 -4.81 7.19 -18.06
CA ALA A 131 -4.55 7.10 -16.63
C ALA A 131 -3.27 6.30 -16.34
N MET A 132 -3.08 5.15 -17.01
CA MET A 132 -1.88 4.32 -16.87
C MET A 132 -0.62 5.06 -17.33
N LYS A 133 -0.62 5.69 -18.51
CA LYS A 133 0.52 6.45 -19.01
C LYS A 133 0.89 7.59 -18.07
N LYS A 134 -0.09 8.38 -17.62
CA LYS A 134 0.15 9.47 -16.67
C LYS A 134 0.77 8.96 -15.35
N GLY A 135 0.29 7.82 -14.83
CA GLY A 135 0.86 7.20 -13.63
C GLY A 135 2.32 6.78 -13.83
N MET A 136 2.65 6.20 -15.00
CA MET A 136 4.01 5.80 -15.34
C MET A 136 4.95 7.01 -15.46
N GLU A 137 4.57 8.01 -16.23
CA GLU A 137 5.36 9.25 -16.41
C GLU A 137 5.62 9.95 -15.07
N SER A 138 4.61 10.00 -14.19
CA SER A 138 4.77 10.57 -12.87
C SER A 138 5.79 9.79 -12.04
N ALA A 139 5.68 8.46 -11.98
CA ALA A 139 6.61 7.62 -11.21
C ALA A 139 8.06 7.75 -11.69
N PHE A 140 8.30 7.80 -13.01
CA PHE A 140 9.64 8.02 -13.57
C PHE A 140 10.20 9.39 -13.21
N ARG A 141 9.39 10.45 -13.30
CA ARG A 141 9.79 11.81 -12.91
C ARG A 141 10.30 11.88 -11.48
N PHE A 142 9.70 11.09 -10.58
CA PHE A 142 10.08 11.02 -9.16
C PHE A 142 11.13 9.95 -8.83
N GLY A 143 11.74 9.34 -9.85
CA GLY A 143 12.93 8.51 -9.70
C GLY A 143 12.69 7.00 -9.62
N ALA A 144 11.54 6.51 -10.05
CA ALA A 144 11.35 5.07 -10.24
C ALA A 144 12.25 4.55 -11.38
N GLN A 145 12.94 3.42 -11.18
CA GLN A 145 13.79 2.80 -12.19
C GLN A 145 13.04 1.88 -13.15
N GLY A 146 11.83 1.50 -12.76
CA GLY A 146 10.96 0.70 -13.59
C GLY A 146 9.57 0.59 -12.99
N ILE A 147 8.57 0.53 -13.87
CA ILE A 147 7.18 0.41 -13.48
C ILE A 147 6.44 -0.53 -14.42
N LYS A 148 5.50 -1.28 -13.86
CA LYS A 148 4.51 -2.06 -14.60
C LYS A 148 3.14 -1.83 -13.99
N ILE A 149 2.18 -1.49 -14.85
CA ILE A 149 0.79 -1.32 -14.46
C ILE A 149 -0.06 -2.27 -15.29
N ARG A 150 -1.00 -2.97 -14.64
CA ARG A 150 -1.96 -3.86 -15.29
C ARG A 150 -3.36 -3.50 -14.85
N CYS A 151 -4.24 -3.24 -15.81
CA CYS A 151 -5.66 -3.09 -15.60
C CYS A 151 -6.40 -4.30 -16.15
N SER A 152 -7.36 -4.83 -15.40
CA SER A 152 -8.12 -6.04 -15.76
C SER A 152 -9.59 -5.85 -15.43
N GLY A 153 -10.47 -6.17 -16.37
CA GLY A 153 -11.93 -6.03 -16.23
C GLY A 153 -12.57 -5.58 -17.52
N ARG A 154 -13.76 -5.01 -17.44
CA ARG A 154 -14.49 -4.42 -18.56
C ARG A 154 -13.96 -3.02 -18.89
N LEU A 155 -12.80 -2.99 -19.56
CA LEU A 155 -12.09 -1.75 -19.87
C LEU A 155 -12.92 -0.88 -20.82
N ASN A 156 -13.15 0.38 -20.43
CA ASN A 156 -14.03 1.34 -21.12
C ASN A 156 -15.47 0.85 -21.33
N GLY A 157 -15.98 -0.03 -20.47
CA GLY A 157 -17.34 -0.55 -20.57
C GLY A 157 -17.53 -1.66 -21.61
N ALA A 158 -16.46 -2.22 -22.17
CA ALA A 158 -16.56 -3.35 -23.10
C ALA A 158 -17.30 -4.55 -22.48
N GLU A 159 -18.10 -5.24 -23.26
CA GLU A 159 -18.86 -6.43 -22.77
C GLU A 159 -17.94 -7.56 -22.32
N ILE A 160 -16.88 -7.80 -23.07
CA ILE A 160 -15.90 -8.84 -22.76
C ILE A 160 -14.78 -8.25 -21.92
N ALA A 161 -14.54 -8.83 -20.74
CA ALA A 161 -13.45 -8.46 -19.88
C ALA A 161 -12.10 -8.81 -20.52
N ARG A 162 -11.14 -7.92 -20.43
CA ARG A 162 -9.77 -8.15 -20.87
C ARG A 162 -8.76 -7.54 -19.91
N SER A 163 -7.50 -7.91 -20.10
CA SER A 163 -6.36 -7.35 -19.35
C SER A 163 -5.42 -6.63 -20.28
N GLU A 164 -5.12 -5.39 -19.98
CA GLU A 164 -4.08 -4.62 -20.64
C GLU A 164 -3.00 -4.21 -19.63
N TRP A 165 -1.76 -4.21 -20.05
CA TRP A 165 -0.64 -3.81 -19.21
C TRP A 165 0.38 -3.00 -20.00
N TYR A 166 1.03 -2.08 -19.30
CA TYR A 166 2.17 -1.32 -19.78
C TYR A 166 3.33 -1.51 -18.82
N GLN A 167 4.54 -1.56 -19.37
CA GLN A 167 5.76 -1.66 -18.60
C GLN A 167 6.81 -0.77 -19.24
N GLU A 168 7.53 -0.07 -18.39
CA GLU A 168 8.62 0.80 -18.79
C GLU A 168 9.77 0.65 -17.79
N GLY A 169 11.02 0.72 -18.28
CA GLY A 169 12.20 0.50 -17.47
C GLY A 169 12.42 -0.96 -17.06
N ARG A 170 13.32 -1.16 -16.10
CA ARG A 170 13.71 -2.49 -15.59
C ARG A 170 12.84 -2.91 -14.42
N LEU A 171 12.36 -4.15 -14.41
CA LEU A 171 11.59 -4.71 -13.29
C LEU A 171 12.06 -6.14 -12.97
N PRO A 172 13.10 -6.30 -12.13
CA PRO A 172 13.70 -7.60 -11.82
C PRO A 172 12.91 -8.34 -10.73
N LEU A 173 11.77 -8.95 -11.07
CA LEU A 173 10.87 -9.60 -10.10
C LEU A 173 11.51 -10.78 -9.35
N HIS A 174 12.47 -11.48 -9.97
CA HIS A 174 13.14 -12.64 -9.38
C HIS A 174 14.37 -12.27 -8.53
N THR A 175 14.80 -11.02 -8.51
CA THR A 175 15.95 -10.56 -7.75
C THR A 175 15.51 -10.15 -6.33
N LEU A 176 16.00 -10.85 -5.30
CA LEU A 176 15.64 -10.58 -3.89
C LEU A 176 16.10 -9.20 -3.41
N LYS A 177 17.29 -8.75 -3.83
CA LYS A 177 17.85 -7.44 -3.44
C LYS A 177 17.12 -6.25 -4.05
N ALA A 178 16.32 -6.47 -5.09
CA ALA A 178 15.56 -5.41 -5.74
C ALA A 178 14.41 -4.94 -4.84
N ASP A 179 14.37 -3.63 -4.56
CA ASP A 179 13.25 -3.02 -3.84
C ASP A 179 12.08 -2.82 -4.81
N ILE A 180 11.16 -3.77 -4.79
CA ILE A 180 9.95 -3.74 -5.60
C ILE A 180 8.77 -3.54 -4.68
N ASP A 181 8.08 -2.44 -4.92
CA ASP A 181 6.83 -2.12 -4.28
C ASP A 181 5.65 -2.65 -5.12
N TYR A 182 4.57 -3.04 -4.44
CA TYR A 182 3.39 -3.62 -5.09
C TYR A 182 2.12 -3.02 -4.50
N GLY A 183 1.24 -2.56 -5.38
CA GLY A 183 -0.06 -2.03 -5.01
C GLY A 183 -1.19 -2.68 -5.79
N PHE A 184 -2.34 -2.82 -5.13
CA PHE A 184 -3.58 -3.30 -5.73
C PHE A 184 -4.73 -2.39 -5.34
N ALA A 185 -5.52 -1.98 -6.34
CA ALA A 185 -6.73 -1.20 -6.13
C ALA A 185 -7.84 -1.68 -7.05
N GLU A 186 -9.07 -1.52 -6.62
CA GLU A 186 -10.26 -1.80 -7.42
C GLU A 186 -10.98 -0.49 -7.73
N ALA A 187 -11.26 -0.23 -9.02
CA ALA A 187 -12.13 0.84 -9.47
C ALA A 187 -13.57 0.33 -9.61
N HIS A 188 -14.49 0.98 -8.92
CA HIS A 188 -15.91 0.66 -8.98
C HIS A 188 -16.58 1.46 -10.10
N THR A 189 -16.83 0.82 -11.23
CA THR A 189 -17.47 1.46 -12.37
C THR A 189 -18.92 0.99 -12.52
N THR A 190 -19.71 1.73 -13.30
CA THR A 190 -21.10 1.33 -13.61
C THR A 190 -21.23 -0.02 -14.31
N TYR A 191 -20.15 -0.46 -14.98
CA TYR A 191 -20.09 -1.75 -15.71
C TYR A 191 -19.44 -2.88 -14.90
N GLY A 192 -19.08 -2.63 -13.64
CA GLY A 192 -18.44 -3.61 -12.76
C GLY A 192 -17.10 -3.12 -12.22
N LYS A 193 -16.37 -4.02 -11.56
CA LYS A 193 -15.06 -3.70 -10.98
C LYS A 193 -13.94 -3.86 -12.00
N ILE A 194 -13.00 -2.92 -11.98
CA ILE A 194 -11.74 -3.00 -12.73
C ILE A 194 -10.61 -3.08 -11.72
N GLY A 195 -9.85 -4.18 -11.76
CA GLY A 195 -8.68 -4.38 -10.90
C GLY A 195 -7.45 -3.70 -11.50
N VAL A 196 -6.78 -2.87 -10.71
CA VAL A 196 -5.52 -2.22 -11.05
C VAL A 196 -4.41 -2.80 -10.21
N LYS A 197 -3.35 -3.32 -10.84
CA LYS A 197 -2.14 -3.82 -10.19
C LYS A 197 -0.97 -2.98 -10.63
N CYS A 198 -0.16 -2.52 -9.67
CA CYS A 198 1.01 -1.69 -9.91
C CYS A 198 2.25 -2.34 -9.29
N TRP A 199 3.36 -2.36 -10.00
CA TRP A 199 4.68 -2.76 -9.54
C TRP A 199 5.65 -1.63 -9.83
N ILE A 200 6.36 -1.17 -8.82
CA ILE A 200 7.35 -0.09 -8.94
C ILE A 200 8.69 -0.58 -8.42
N TYR A 201 9.71 -0.48 -9.24
CA TYR A 201 11.08 -0.77 -8.86
C TYR A 201 11.78 0.53 -8.46
N LYS A 202 12.20 0.60 -7.20
CA LYS A 202 12.85 1.78 -6.59
C LYS A 202 14.38 1.72 -6.70
N GLY A 203 14.94 0.54 -6.96
CA GLY A 203 16.38 0.30 -7.05
C GLY A 203 16.82 -0.93 -6.25
N ASP A 204 18.11 -1.23 -6.28
CA ASP A 204 18.68 -2.34 -5.51
C ASP A 204 19.04 -1.84 -4.11
N LEU A 205 18.61 -2.59 -3.08
CA LEU A 205 19.03 -2.35 -1.72
C LEU A 205 20.42 -2.96 -1.48
N HIS A 206 21.40 -2.10 -1.26
CA HIS A 206 22.68 -2.56 -0.77
C HIS A 206 22.54 -2.83 0.74
N ARG A 207 22.61 -4.11 1.12
CA ARG A 207 22.67 -4.50 2.53
C ARG A 207 23.92 -3.87 3.12
N ALA A 208 23.77 -2.82 3.92
CA ALA A 208 24.88 -2.28 4.67
C ALA A 208 25.50 -3.47 5.42
N LYS A 209 26.79 -3.77 5.15
CA LYS A 209 27.52 -4.79 5.88
C LYS A 209 27.36 -4.42 7.35
N SER A 210 26.59 -5.19 8.11
CA SER A 210 26.57 -5.05 9.56
C SER A 210 28.02 -5.21 9.98
N ARG A 211 28.66 -4.14 10.40
CA ARG A 211 29.92 -4.25 11.12
C ARG A 211 29.60 -5.11 12.33
N ARG A 212 29.91 -6.41 12.23
CA ARG A 212 30.09 -7.23 13.43
C ARG A 212 31.11 -6.47 14.24
N LYS A 213 30.68 -5.77 15.29
CA LYS A 213 31.55 -5.39 16.37
C LYS A 213 32.03 -6.73 16.94
N ALA A 214 33.24 -7.12 16.57
CA ALA A 214 33.99 -8.08 17.35
C ALA A 214 34.19 -7.41 18.70
N ALA A 215 33.52 -7.94 19.71
CA ALA A 215 33.91 -7.76 21.09
C ALA A 215 34.96 -8.80 21.42
#